data_2fcc9d1c9f5ce22d3bef38f41c2a32fa
#
_entry.id   2fcc9d1c9f5ce22d3bef38f41c2a32fa
#
_cell.length_a   1.000
_cell.length_b   1.000
_cell.length_c   1.000
_cell.angle_alpha   90.00
_cell.angle_beta   90.00
_cell.angle_gamma   90.00
#
_symmetry.space_group_name_H-M   'P 1'
#
loop_
_entity.id
_entity.type
_entity.pdbx_description
1 polymer ?
#
loop_
_entity_poly.entity_id
_entity_poly.type
_entity_poly.pdbx_seq_one_letter_code
_entity_poly.pdbx_strand_id
1 'polypeptide(L)'
;MSHKFLRDASLHEALFALDLELAHSCRQSGCWFCGHRLHVSHYPRKPRGVPLTFQDHYAERLSFTCADCNRRCTPPSVRFFGRVRYVAGLAILIAALTRGPSGKRCRQLERCFGVRLSVSTWQRWRRWWRERFKATRFWKQARGHFAEPEKLGRLPAGLLGAFEGFIGERLLATLRFLWPLTGGDLRAV
;
A
#
# COMPACT_ATOMS: atom_id res chain seq x y z
N MET A 1 0.45 8.34 20.34
CA MET A 1 1.24 8.19 19.11
C MET A 1 0.87 9.31 18.17
N SER A 2 1.84 10.09 17.75
CA SER A 2 1.62 11.27 16.90
C SER A 2 1.28 10.79 15.48
N HIS A 3 0.06 11.03 15.01
CA HIS A 3 -0.36 10.79 13.62
C HIS A 3 -0.01 11.99 12.72
N LYS A 4 0.79 12.91 13.23
CA LYS A 4 1.22 14.10 12.50
C LYS A 4 1.96 13.75 11.19
N PHE A 5 2.71 12.65 11.19
CA PHE A 5 3.48 12.22 10.01
C PHE A 5 2.60 11.84 8.80
N LEU A 6 1.35 11.38 8.99
CA LEU A 6 0.42 11.16 7.87
C LEU A 6 -0.11 12.47 7.25
N ARG A 7 0.21 13.60 7.85
CA ARG A 7 -0.07 14.94 7.31
C ARG A 7 1.21 15.64 6.82
N ASP A 8 2.33 14.94 6.88
CA ASP A 8 3.62 15.45 6.45
C ASP A 8 3.69 15.48 4.92
N ALA A 9 3.97 16.64 4.36
CA ALA A 9 4.13 16.84 2.92
C ALA A 9 5.19 15.92 2.35
N SER A 10 6.36 15.87 3.00
CA SER A 10 7.51 15.10 2.54
C SER A 10 7.21 13.61 2.36
N LEU A 11 6.37 13.02 3.23
CA LEU A 11 5.93 11.65 3.08
C LEU A 11 5.10 11.44 1.81
N HIS A 12 4.12 12.33 1.56
CA HIS A 12 3.23 12.19 0.39
C HIS A 12 3.97 12.44 -0.92
N GLU A 13 4.89 13.39 -0.94
CA GLU A 13 5.77 13.67 -2.08
C GLU A 13 6.69 12.47 -2.37
N ALA A 14 7.34 11.92 -1.34
CA ALA A 14 8.18 10.72 -1.49
C ALA A 14 7.39 9.50 -1.99
N LEU A 15 6.17 9.29 -1.51
CA LEU A 15 5.31 8.20 -1.99
C LEU A 15 4.90 8.41 -3.45
N PHE A 16 4.66 9.65 -3.86
CA PHE A 16 4.32 9.97 -5.25
C PHE A 16 5.52 9.78 -6.18
N ALA A 17 6.69 10.28 -5.79
CA ALA A 17 7.94 10.12 -6.54
C ALA A 17 8.27 8.63 -6.77
N LEU A 18 8.15 7.79 -5.72
CA LEU A 18 8.35 6.35 -5.85
C LEU A 18 7.36 5.69 -6.82
N ASP A 19 6.10 6.09 -6.82
CA ASP A 19 5.14 5.55 -7.78
C ASP A 19 5.45 5.99 -9.21
N LEU A 20 6.00 7.19 -9.43
CA LEU A 20 6.48 7.65 -10.74
C LEU A 20 7.68 6.83 -11.22
N GLU A 21 8.65 6.55 -10.34
CA GLU A 21 9.81 5.69 -10.66
C GLU A 21 9.35 4.28 -11.06
N LEU A 22 8.43 3.68 -10.29
CA LEU A 22 7.85 2.37 -10.61
C LEU A 22 7.09 2.37 -11.94
N ALA A 23 6.37 3.44 -12.24
CA ALA A 23 5.65 3.60 -13.50
C ALA A 23 6.62 3.77 -14.67
N HIS A 24 7.69 4.54 -14.49
CA HIS A 24 8.74 4.73 -15.48
C HIS A 24 9.42 3.41 -15.83
N SER A 25 9.85 2.66 -14.81
CA SER A 25 10.46 1.34 -14.97
C SER A 25 9.51 0.36 -15.71
N CYS A 26 8.23 0.33 -15.33
CA CYS A 26 7.23 -0.50 -16.02
C CYS A 26 7.10 -0.13 -17.50
N ARG A 27 7.09 1.17 -17.83
CA ARG A 27 6.98 1.66 -19.20
C ARG A 27 8.21 1.30 -20.03
N GLN A 28 9.40 1.41 -19.46
CA GLN A 28 10.66 1.03 -20.12
C GLN A 28 10.75 -0.47 -20.40
N SER A 29 10.29 -1.29 -19.46
CA SER A 29 10.29 -2.76 -19.59
C SER A 29 9.31 -3.27 -20.65
N GLY A 30 8.36 -2.45 -21.10
CA GLY A 30 7.35 -2.86 -22.05
C GLY A 30 6.23 -3.72 -21.46
N CYS A 31 5.43 -4.28 -22.35
CA CYS A 31 4.28 -5.10 -21.96
C CYS A 31 4.72 -6.43 -21.33
N TRP A 32 4.21 -6.75 -20.14
CA TRP A 32 4.51 -8.00 -19.44
C TRP A 32 4.03 -9.27 -20.15
N PHE A 33 3.19 -9.13 -21.19
CA PHE A 33 2.59 -10.25 -21.92
C PHE A 33 3.24 -10.50 -23.28
N CYS A 34 3.65 -9.42 -23.98
CA CYS A 34 4.16 -9.52 -25.36
C CYS A 34 5.40 -8.64 -25.62
N GLY A 35 5.91 -7.91 -24.62
CA GLY A 35 7.11 -7.07 -24.75
C GLY A 35 6.93 -5.74 -25.48
N HIS A 36 5.79 -5.51 -26.17
CA HIS A 36 5.59 -4.32 -26.97
C HIS A 36 5.43 -3.03 -26.15
N ARG A 37 5.51 -1.90 -26.83
CA ARG A 37 5.42 -0.55 -26.29
C ARG A 37 4.13 -0.33 -25.48
N LEU A 38 4.25 0.41 -24.39
CA LEU A 38 3.15 0.77 -23.50
C LEU A 38 2.73 2.24 -23.70
N HIS A 39 1.42 2.46 -23.89
CA HIS A 39 0.78 3.78 -23.91
C HIS A 39 0.20 4.11 -22.52
N VAL A 40 0.26 5.40 -22.16
CA VAL A 40 -0.33 5.91 -20.93
C VAL A 40 -1.83 5.66 -20.91
N SER A 41 -2.31 5.07 -19.82
CA SER A 41 -3.72 4.72 -19.62
C SER A 41 -4.07 4.79 -18.13
N HIS A 42 -3.74 5.95 -17.51
CA HIS A 42 -4.04 6.19 -16.12
C HIS A 42 -5.54 6.17 -15.87
N TYR A 43 -5.94 5.87 -14.65
CA TYR A 43 -7.36 5.86 -14.30
C TYR A 43 -7.62 6.53 -12.96
N PRO A 44 -8.79 7.23 -12.83
CA PRO A 44 -9.08 8.02 -11.66
C PRO A 44 -9.22 7.16 -10.41
N ARG A 45 -8.75 7.68 -9.28
CA ARG A 45 -8.89 7.11 -7.96
C ARG A 45 -9.36 8.19 -6.99
N LYS A 46 -10.22 7.81 -6.06
CA LYS A 46 -10.68 8.67 -4.96
C LYS A 46 -10.47 7.96 -3.64
N PRO A 47 -9.22 7.78 -3.18
CA PRO A 47 -8.95 7.06 -1.95
C PRO A 47 -9.37 7.89 -0.74
N ARG A 48 -9.73 7.20 0.34
CA ARG A 48 -10.04 7.80 1.63
C ARG A 48 -8.77 7.92 2.46
N GLY A 49 -8.70 8.98 3.28
CA GLY A 49 -7.59 9.20 4.22
C GLY A 49 -6.40 9.96 3.61
N VAL A 50 -6.63 10.63 2.49
CA VAL A 50 -5.70 11.61 1.93
C VAL A 50 -6.01 12.97 2.54
N PRO A 51 -5.00 13.71 3.07
CA PRO A 51 -5.18 15.11 3.41
C PRO A 51 -5.61 15.93 2.19
N LEU A 52 -6.45 16.94 2.37
CA LEU A 52 -6.99 17.76 1.28
C LEU A 52 -5.90 18.38 0.40
N THR A 53 -4.79 18.78 1.02
CA THR A 53 -3.62 19.39 0.34
C THR A 53 -2.88 18.45 -0.61
N PHE A 54 -3.12 17.11 -0.52
CA PHE A 54 -2.42 16.11 -1.34
C PHE A 54 -3.36 15.29 -2.22
N GLN A 55 -4.61 15.73 -2.40
CA GLN A 55 -5.59 14.96 -3.18
C GLN A 55 -5.13 14.71 -4.61
N ASP A 56 -4.47 15.67 -5.24
CA ASP A 56 -3.96 15.55 -6.61
C ASP A 56 -2.92 14.45 -6.75
N HIS A 57 -2.05 14.26 -5.75
CA HIS A 57 -1.08 13.15 -5.72
C HIS A 57 -1.74 11.77 -5.67
N TYR A 58 -3.04 11.70 -5.38
CA TYR A 58 -3.80 10.46 -5.28
C TYR A 58 -4.98 10.39 -6.24
N ALA A 59 -5.16 11.41 -7.09
CA ALA A 59 -6.28 11.48 -8.02
C ALA A 59 -6.27 10.36 -9.06
N GLU A 60 -5.07 9.87 -9.40
CA GLU A 60 -4.89 8.87 -10.45
C GLU A 60 -4.03 7.69 -10.00
N ARG A 61 -4.36 6.51 -10.53
CA ARG A 61 -3.52 5.32 -10.50
C ARG A 61 -2.77 5.23 -11.83
N LEU A 62 -1.44 5.27 -11.76
CA LEU A 62 -0.57 5.10 -12.90
C LEU A 62 -0.77 3.71 -13.51
N SER A 63 -0.99 3.66 -14.81
CA SER A 63 -1.28 2.44 -15.55
C SER A 63 -1.01 2.65 -17.04
N PHE A 64 -0.81 1.56 -17.76
CA PHE A 64 -0.50 1.55 -19.17
C PHE A 64 -1.34 0.53 -19.91
N THR A 65 -1.51 0.72 -21.23
CA THR A 65 -2.12 -0.25 -22.13
C THR A 65 -1.13 -0.58 -23.22
N CYS A 66 -0.98 -1.86 -23.55
CA CYS A 66 -0.10 -2.30 -24.62
C CYS A 66 -0.62 -1.85 -26.00
N ALA A 67 0.30 -1.35 -26.83
CA ALA A 67 -0.01 -0.94 -28.21
C ALA A 67 -0.46 -2.09 -29.11
N ASP A 68 -0.02 -3.31 -28.82
CA ASP A 68 -0.26 -4.51 -29.62
C ASP A 68 -1.38 -5.39 -29.04
N CYS A 69 -1.17 -5.98 -27.85
CA CYS A 69 -2.11 -6.93 -27.26
C CYS A 69 -3.26 -6.28 -26.47
N ASN A 70 -3.34 -4.96 -26.38
CA ASN A 70 -4.36 -4.18 -25.65
C ASN A 70 -4.49 -4.53 -24.14
N ARG A 71 -3.59 -5.34 -23.59
CA ARG A 71 -3.62 -5.68 -22.17
C ARG A 71 -3.10 -4.53 -21.31
N ARG A 72 -3.70 -4.41 -20.15
CA ARG A 72 -3.33 -3.40 -19.17
C ARG A 72 -2.16 -3.87 -18.33
N CYS A 73 -1.12 -3.04 -18.22
CA CYS A 73 0.00 -3.16 -17.31
C CYS A 73 -0.13 -2.08 -16.22
N THR A 74 -0.34 -2.49 -14.98
CA THR A 74 -0.46 -1.57 -13.84
C THR A 74 0.73 -1.80 -12.92
N PRO A 75 1.71 -0.86 -12.88
CA PRO A 75 2.90 -1.01 -12.05
C PRO A 75 2.56 -1.17 -10.56
N PRO A 76 3.45 -1.69 -9.73
CA PRO A 76 3.30 -1.63 -8.29
C PRO A 76 3.10 -0.21 -7.76
N SER A 77 2.67 -0.05 -6.51
CA SER A 77 2.45 1.26 -5.91
C SER A 77 2.65 1.21 -4.40
N VAL A 78 3.25 2.26 -3.87
CA VAL A 78 3.33 2.51 -2.43
C VAL A 78 2.16 3.34 -1.90
N ARG A 79 1.44 4.05 -2.77
CA ARG A 79 0.27 4.87 -2.41
C ARG A 79 -1.01 4.05 -2.29
N PHE A 80 -1.18 3.02 -3.12
CA PHE A 80 -2.42 2.26 -3.23
C PHE A 80 -2.19 0.78 -2.92
N PHE A 81 -3.01 0.19 -2.09
CA PHE A 81 -2.96 -1.23 -1.77
C PHE A 81 -4.09 -1.97 -2.52
N GLY A 82 -3.81 -2.37 -3.74
CA GLY A 82 -4.77 -3.04 -4.63
C GLY A 82 -6.07 -2.23 -4.81
N ARG A 83 -7.21 -2.90 -4.62
CA ARG A 83 -8.55 -2.28 -4.71
C ARG A 83 -9.03 -1.61 -3.42
N VAL A 84 -8.20 -1.53 -2.39
CA VAL A 84 -8.56 -0.90 -1.12
C VAL A 84 -8.87 0.57 -1.34
N ARG A 85 -10.01 1.03 -0.79
CA ARG A 85 -10.49 2.43 -0.93
C ARG A 85 -9.75 3.43 -0.02
N TYR A 86 -8.76 2.99 0.70
CA TYR A 86 -7.98 3.80 1.62
C TYR A 86 -6.54 3.86 1.14
N VAL A 87 -5.84 4.94 1.46
CA VAL A 87 -4.41 5.01 1.17
C VAL A 87 -3.68 3.89 1.90
N ALA A 88 -2.65 3.34 1.24
CA ALA A 88 -1.95 2.14 1.72
C ALA A 88 -1.40 2.32 3.13
N GLY A 89 -0.72 3.44 3.39
CA GLY A 89 -0.14 3.73 4.70
C GLY A 89 -1.16 3.75 5.84
N LEU A 90 -2.32 4.40 5.63
CA LEU A 90 -3.38 4.43 6.63
C LEU A 90 -3.94 3.03 6.91
N ALA A 91 -4.17 2.23 5.86
CA ALA A 91 -4.70 0.87 6.02
C ALA A 91 -3.74 -0.02 6.82
N ILE A 92 -2.42 0.07 6.57
CA ILE A 92 -1.40 -0.66 7.30
C ILE A 92 -1.37 -0.23 8.77
N LEU A 93 -1.31 1.07 9.04
CA LEU A 93 -1.22 1.59 10.41
C LEU A 93 -2.44 1.22 11.25
N ILE A 94 -3.66 1.34 10.69
CA ILE A 94 -4.88 0.94 11.40
C ILE A 94 -4.89 -0.57 11.67
N ALA A 95 -4.46 -1.38 10.70
CA ALA A 95 -4.38 -2.83 10.88
C ALA A 95 -3.34 -3.22 11.95
N ALA A 96 -2.25 -2.44 12.08
CA ALA A 96 -1.18 -2.64 13.06
C ALA A 96 -1.59 -2.31 14.50
N LEU A 97 -2.66 -1.54 14.73
CA LEU A 97 -3.08 -1.18 16.08
C LEU A 97 -3.26 -2.43 16.97
N THR A 98 -2.64 -2.40 18.15
CA THR A 98 -2.66 -3.55 19.08
C THR A 98 -4.04 -3.84 19.62
N ARG A 99 -4.78 -2.79 19.95
CA ARG A 99 -6.16 -2.90 20.45
C ARG A 99 -7.12 -3.17 19.28
N GLY A 100 -8.03 -4.13 19.46
CA GLY A 100 -9.01 -4.53 18.45
C GLY A 100 -10.00 -3.43 18.07
N PRO A 101 -10.73 -3.60 16.96
CA PRO A 101 -11.75 -2.67 16.51
C PRO A 101 -12.93 -2.59 17.50
N SER A 102 -13.42 -1.37 17.73
CA SER A 102 -14.67 -1.09 18.44
C SER A 102 -15.27 0.21 17.90
N GLY A 103 -16.59 0.42 18.07
CA GLY A 103 -17.25 1.64 17.64
C GLY A 103 -16.61 2.92 18.22
N LYS A 104 -16.23 2.89 19.52
CA LYS A 104 -15.53 4.01 20.18
C LYS A 104 -14.19 4.33 19.48
N ARG A 105 -13.41 3.31 19.13
CA ARG A 105 -12.12 3.49 18.47
C ARG A 105 -12.28 3.92 17.01
N CYS A 106 -13.28 3.41 16.30
CA CYS A 106 -13.58 3.87 14.95
C CYS A 106 -13.92 5.38 14.94
N ARG A 107 -14.72 5.87 15.89
CA ARG A 107 -14.99 7.30 16.06
C ARG A 107 -13.73 8.11 16.41
N GLN A 108 -12.83 7.54 17.21
CA GLN A 108 -11.54 8.19 17.50
C GLN A 108 -10.66 8.30 16.25
N LEU A 109 -10.57 7.25 15.43
CA LEU A 109 -9.84 7.27 14.16
C LEU A 109 -10.45 8.28 13.18
N GLU A 110 -11.79 8.38 13.13
CA GLU A 110 -12.48 9.38 12.32
C GLU A 110 -12.08 10.81 12.72
N ARG A 111 -12.02 11.10 14.01
CA ARG A 111 -11.55 12.40 14.53
C ARG A 111 -10.08 12.66 14.21
N CYS A 112 -9.22 11.65 14.29
CA CYS A 112 -7.77 11.79 14.07
C CYS A 112 -7.39 11.91 12.58
N PHE A 113 -8.06 11.17 11.72
CA PHE A 113 -7.68 11.00 10.30
C PHE A 113 -8.74 11.51 9.30
N GLY A 114 -9.88 12.01 9.79
CA GLY A 114 -10.99 12.40 8.92
C GLY A 114 -11.63 11.24 8.13
N VAL A 115 -11.40 9.99 8.57
CA VAL A 115 -11.78 8.81 7.81
C VAL A 115 -12.79 7.96 8.56
N ARG A 116 -14.00 7.87 8.04
CA ARG A 116 -15.03 6.97 8.56
C ARG A 116 -14.68 5.53 8.23
N LEU A 117 -14.37 4.74 9.27
CA LEU A 117 -14.04 3.33 9.18
C LEU A 117 -15.07 2.51 9.96
N SER A 118 -15.65 1.48 9.32
CA SER A 118 -16.51 0.53 10.04
C SER A 118 -15.70 -0.52 10.79
N VAL A 119 -16.26 -1.03 11.88
CA VAL A 119 -15.68 -2.14 12.66
C VAL A 119 -15.40 -3.35 11.75
N SER A 120 -16.35 -3.68 10.86
CA SER A 120 -16.23 -4.82 9.93
C SER A 120 -15.07 -4.63 8.92
N THR A 121 -14.87 -3.41 8.42
CA THR A 121 -13.73 -3.12 7.52
C THR A 121 -12.41 -3.31 8.25
N TRP A 122 -12.29 -2.81 9.47
CA TRP A 122 -11.09 -2.99 10.28
C TRP A 122 -10.84 -4.46 10.60
N GLN A 123 -11.88 -5.22 11.00
CA GLN A 123 -11.79 -6.67 11.23
C GLN A 123 -11.33 -7.43 9.98
N ARG A 124 -11.88 -7.06 8.81
CA ARG A 124 -11.49 -7.66 7.52
C ARG A 124 -10.00 -7.43 7.21
N TRP A 125 -9.47 -6.22 7.44
CA TRP A 125 -8.04 -5.95 7.26
C TRP A 125 -7.19 -6.81 8.19
N ARG A 126 -7.53 -6.88 9.49
CA ARG A 126 -6.79 -7.71 10.44
C ARG A 126 -6.85 -9.20 10.09
N ARG A 127 -8.00 -9.67 9.62
CA ARG A 127 -8.15 -11.06 9.16
C ARG A 127 -7.27 -11.32 7.95
N TRP A 128 -7.25 -10.38 6.98
CA TRP A 128 -6.42 -10.51 5.79
C TRP A 128 -4.93 -10.66 6.15
N TRP A 129 -4.40 -9.84 7.03
CA TRP A 129 -3.02 -9.95 7.50
C TRP A 129 -2.72 -11.27 8.21
N ARG A 130 -3.65 -11.75 9.02
CA ARG A 130 -3.48 -12.96 9.83
C ARG A 130 -3.56 -14.24 9.00
N GLU A 131 -4.48 -14.28 8.05
CA GLU A 131 -4.85 -15.50 7.32
C GLU A 131 -4.30 -15.49 5.89
N ARG A 132 -4.72 -14.50 5.08
CA ARG A 132 -4.42 -14.47 3.65
C ARG A 132 -3.00 -14.04 3.33
N PHE A 133 -2.51 -12.97 3.96
CA PHE A 133 -1.15 -12.46 3.70
C PHE A 133 -0.09 -13.54 3.97
N LYS A 134 -0.19 -14.24 5.10
CA LYS A 134 0.74 -15.31 5.46
C LYS A 134 0.71 -16.50 4.48
N ALA A 135 -0.41 -16.72 3.80
CA ALA A 135 -0.56 -17.76 2.80
C ALA A 135 -0.03 -17.38 1.42
N THR A 136 0.22 -16.09 1.15
CA THR A 136 0.71 -15.63 -0.15
C THR A 136 2.08 -16.20 -0.49
N ARG A 137 2.33 -16.45 -1.79
CA ARG A 137 3.65 -16.85 -2.30
C ARG A 137 4.68 -15.76 -1.97
N PHE A 138 4.31 -14.50 -2.12
CA PHE A 138 5.15 -13.37 -1.75
C PHE A 138 5.68 -13.49 -0.31
N TRP A 139 4.80 -13.66 0.69
CA TRP A 139 5.23 -13.77 2.07
C TRP A 139 6.13 -14.98 2.31
N LYS A 140 5.80 -16.12 1.74
CA LYS A 140 6.60 -17.35 1.88
C LYS A 140 8.03 -17.17 1.38
N GLN A 141 8.22 -16.40 0.31
CA GLN A 141 9.53 -16.07 -0.26
C GLN A 141 10.21 -14.93 0.49
N ALA A 142 9.49 -13.81 0.69
CA ALA A 142 10.05 -12.59 1.24
C ALA A 142 10.34 -12.64 2.74
N ARG A 143 9.69 -13.53 3.50
CA ARG A 143 9.98 -13.67 4.95
C ARG A 143 11.42 -14.04 5.26
N GLY A 144 12.13 -14.69 4.34
CA GLY A 144 13.55 -15.02 4.47
C GLY A 144 14.50 -13.81 4.49
N HIS A 145 14.00 -12.60 4.16
CA HIS A 145 14.77 -11.36 4.33
C HIS A 145 14.87 -10.89 5.79
N PHE A 146 14.08 -11.48 6.69
CA PHE A 146 14.13 -11.20 8.11
C PHE A 146 14.92 -12.29 8.81
N ALA A 147 15.87 -11.91 9.70
CA ALA A 147 16.71 -12.86 10.43
C ALA A 147 15.89 -13.85 11.27
N GLU A 148 14.76 -13.39 11.83
CA GLU A 148 13.88 -14.20 12.68
C GLU A 148 12.40 -13.92 12.33
N PRO A 149 11.90 -14.48 11.20
CA PRO A 149 10.54 -14.20 10.72
C PRO A 149 9.43 -14.57 11.71
N GLU A 150 9.67 -15.58 12.55
CA GLU A 150 8.75 -16.02 13.61
C GLU A 150 8.61 -15.00 14.74
N LYS A 151 9.64 -14.20 15.01
CA LYS A 151 9.64 -13.15 16.02
C LYS A 151 8.92 -11.87 15.57
N LEU A 152 8.56 -11.73 14.29
CA LEU A 152 7.77 -10.60 13.81
C LEU A 152 6.40 -10.49 14.50
N GLY A 153 5.93 -11.57 15.13
CA GLY A 153 4.69 -11.57 15.90
C GLY A 153 3.47 -11.25 15.02
N ARG A 154 2.68 -10.26 15.46
CA ARG A 154 1.42 -9.95 14.78
C ARG A 154 1.61 -8.97 13.62
N LEU A 155 1.35 -9.43 12.40
CA LEU A 155 1.35 -8.59 11.20
C LEU A 155 0.12 -7.67 11.15
N PRO A 156 0.26 -6.44 10.62
CA PRO A 156 1.48 -5.84 10.06
C PRO A 156 2.35 -5.11 11.10
N ALA A 157 2.00 -5.14 12.39
CA ALA A 157 2.75 -4.45 13.44
C ALA A 157 4.21 -4.93 13.51
N GLY A 158 4.43 -6.23 13.36
CA GLY A 158 5.78 -6.82 13.32
C GLY A 158 6.61 -6.31 12.15
N LEU A 159 6.02 -6.17 10.95
CA LEU A 159 6.71 -5.58 9.80
C LEU A 159 7.14 -4.14 10.06
N LEU A 160 6.24 -3.31 10.62
CA LEU A 160 6.59 -1.94 11.01
C LEU A 160 7.69 -1.90 12.08
N GLY A 161 7.75 -2.90 12.95
CA GLY A 161 8.78 -3.02 13.99
C GLY A 161 10.12 -3.57 13.47
N ALA A 162 10.12 -4.27 12.36
CA ALA A 162 11.33 -4.87 11.78
C ALA A 162 12.23 -3.87 11.04
N PHE A 163 11.71 -2.70 10.69
CA PHE A 163 12.47 -1.64 10.06
C PHE A 163 12.92 -0.60 11.09
N GLU A 164 14.10 -0.04 10.88
CA GLU A 164 14.68 1.00 11.73
C GLU A 164 14.11 2.39 11.41
N GLY A 165 14.37 3.37 12.28
CA GLY A 165 13.99 4.76 12.12
C GLY A 165 12.69 5.16 12.80
N PHE A 166 12.23 6.38 12.52
CA PHE A 166 10.95 6.91 13.00
C PHE A 166 9.77 6.25 12.30
N ILE A 167 8.58 6.39 12.83
CA ILE A 167 7.37 5.69 12.34
C ILE A 167 7.08 5.98 10.86
N GLY A 168 7.39 7.16 10.33
CA GLY A 168 7.24 7.50 8.92
C GLY A 168 8.19 6.70 8.02
N GLU A 169 9.45 6.58 8.42
CA GLU A 169 10.49 5.80 7.73
C GLU A 169 10.15 4.31 7.74
N ARG A 170 9.76 3.78 8.89
CA ARG A 170 9.28 2.40 9.05
C ARG A 170 8.07 2.10 8.17
N LEU A 171 7.13 3.06 8.08
CA LEU A 171 5.97 2.93 7.19
C LEU A 171 6.40 2.91 5.73
N LEU A 172 7.30 3.81 5.32
CA LEU A 172 7.81 3.87 3.96
C LEU A 172 8.56 2.58 3.58
N ALA A 173 9.43 2.08 4.46
CA ALA A 173 10.12 0.81 4.28
C ALA A 173 9.14 -0.37 4.17
N THR A 174 8.10 -0.40 5.03
CA THR A 174 7.03 -1.40 4.95
C THR A 174 6.27 -1.32 3.63
N LEU A 175 5.95 -0.13 3.15
CA LEU A 175 5.26 0.07 1.87
C LEU A 175 6.13 -0.36 0.69
N ARG A 176 7.43 -0.04 0.73
CA ARG A 176 8.41 -0.52 -0.26
C ARG A 176 8.51 -2.05 -0.25
N PHE A 177 8.60 -2.66 0.91
CA PHE A 177 8.61 -4.13 1.03
C PHE A 177 7.34 -4.76 0.43
N LEU A 178 6.18 -4.14 0.62
CA LEU A 178 4.88 -4.68 0.19
C LEU A 178 4.48 -4.30 -1.24
N TRP A 179 5.18 -3.41 -1.91
CA TRP A 179 4.76 -2.92 -3.24
C TRP A 179 4.54 -4.01 -4.29
N PRO A 180 5.30 -5.16 -4.32
CA PRO A 180 5.06 -6.19 -5.32
C PRO A 180 3.63 -6.74 -5.28
N LEU A 181 2.98 -6.71 -4.11
CA LEU A 181 1.59 -7.14 -3.94
C LEU A 181 0.55 -6.17 -4.54
N THR A 182 0.96 -4.99 -4.97
CA THR A 182 0.06 -3.91 -5.38
C THR A 182 -0.05 -3.76 -6.89
N GLY A 183 0.81 -4.44 -7.65
CA GLY A 183 0.80 -4.46 -9.12
C GLY A 183 -0.36 -5.27 -9.69
N GLY A 184 -0.64 -5.03 -10.98
CA GLY A 184 -1.69 -5.75 -11.70
C GLY A 184 -1.30 -7.15 -12.17
N ASP A 185 -0.02 -7.50 -12.10
CA ASP A 185 0.43 -8.86 -12.42
C ASP A 185 0.35 -9.77 -11.20
N LEU A 186 -0.80 -10.44 -11.08
CA LEU A 186 -1.06 -11.44 -10.05
C LEU A 186 -0.22 -12.72 -10.21
N ARG A 187 0.59 -12.83 -11.26
CA ARG A 187 1.46 -14.00 -11.49
C ARG A 187 2.71 -13.97 -10.62
N ALA A 188 3.05 -12.82 -10.07
CA ALA A 188 4.17 -12.64 -9.14
C ALA A 188 3.77 -12.80 -7.66
N VAL A 189 2.50 -13.12 -7.35
CA VAL A 189 1.97 -13.21 -5.98
C VAL A 189 1.60 -14.65 -5.61
#